data_42a8fa8c8aff81004994a8ece39a4554
#
_entry.id   42a8fa8c8aff81004994a8ece39a4554
#
_cell.length_a   1.000
_cell.length_b   1.000
_cell.length_c   1.000
_cell.angle_alpha   90.00
_cell.angle_beta   90.00
_cell.angle_gamma   90.00
#
_symmetry.space_group_name_H-M   'P 1'
#
loop_
_entity.id
_entity.type
_entity.pdbx_description
1 polymer ?
#
loop_
_entity_poly.entity_id
_entity_poly.type
_entity_poly.pdbx_seq_one_letter_code
_entity_poly.pdbx_strand_id
1 'polypeptide(L)'
;LRDGLLPLPPLEFSGRFAGGLRADLLRRVPLYVSDWTEAFTGGNCMKTTASICFLFFACLSPAVTFGAAFADATDNQLGVIETIISSGMSGVIYSFLSGQPLCILGATGPELAFTVVFYEICQSME
;
A
#
# COMPACT_ATOMS: atom_id res chain seq x y z
N LEU A 1 1.01 -7.99 26.80
CA LEU A 1 2.43 -7.74 26.36
C LEU A 1 2.67 -6.30 25.86
N ARG A 2 1.76 -5.37 26.17
CA ARG A 2 1.88 -3.93 25.84
C ARG A 2 2.07 -3.03 27.05
N ASP A 3 2.23 -3.60 28.23
CA ASP A 3 2.20 -2.87 29.50
C ASP A 3 3.52 -2.17 29.87
N GLY A 4 4.48 -2.14 28.97
CA GLY A 4 5.78 -1.49 29.19
C GLY A 4 6.12 -0.33 28.26
N LEU A 5 5.30 -0.03 27.23
CA LEU A 5 5.54 1.15 26.42
C LEU A 5 4.89 2.36 27.07
N LEU A 6 5.71 3.26 27.60
CA LEU A 6 5.29 4.60 27.99
C LEU A 6 4.46 5.23 26.85
N PRO A 7 3.32 5.86 27.15
CA PRO A 7 2.54 6.53 26.12
C PRO A 7 3.47 7.55 25.44
N LEU A 8 3.66 7.37 24.13
CA LEU A 8 4.47 8.30 23.35
C LEU A 8 3.87 9.69 23.49
N PRO A 9 4.65 10.72 23.82
CA PRO A 9 4.12 12.06 23.97
C PRO A 9 3.42 12.52 22.68
N PRO A 10 2.34 13.30 22.78
CA PRO A 10 1.66 13.82 21.61
C PRO A 10 2.63 14.62 20.73
N LEU A 11 2.40 14.59 19.41
CA LEU A 11 3.18 15.40 18.48
C LEU A 11 2.85 16.88 18.72
N GLU A 12 3.82 17.63 19.23
CA GLU A 12 3.69 19.08 19.39
C GLU A 12 3.96 19.80 18.07
N PHE A 13 3.23 20.90 17.83
CA PHE A 13 3.44 21.73 16.66
C PHE A 13 4.81 22.42 16.74
N SER A 14 5.75 21.99 15.91
CA SER A 14 7.14 22.43 15.96
C SER A 14 7.43 23.76 15.25
N GLY A 15 6.45 24.34 14.54
CA GLY A 15 6.60 25.57 13.76
C GLY A 15 7.61 25.48 12.59
N ARG A 16 8.22 24.35 12.36
CA ARG A 16 9.20 24.11 11.29
C ARG A 16 8.57 23.31 10.15
N PHE A 17 8.99 23.60 8.92
CA PHE A 17 8.58 22.80 7.76
C PHE A 17 8.93 21.31 7.98
N ALA A 18 7.94 20.43 7.83
CA ALA A 18 8.06 18.98 8.06
C ALA A 18 8.56 18.55 9.47
N GLY A 19 8.50 19.42 10.48
CA GLY A 19 8.95 19.08 11.84
C GLY A 19 8.18 17.94 12.48
N GLY A 20 6.87 17.88 12.27
CA GLY A 20 6.03 16.76 12.72
C GLY A 20 6.40 15.43 12.05
N LEU A 21 6.65 15.44 10.75
CA LEU A 21 7.11 14.25 9.99
C LEU A 21 8.44 13.73 10.53
N ARG A 22 9.39 14.61 10.78
CA ARG A 22 10.71 14.24 11.33
C ARG A 22 10.57 13.66 12.74
N ALA A 23 9.76 14.25 13.57
CA ALA A 23 9.51 13.75 14.93
C ALA A 23 8.83 12.37 14.90
N ASP A 24 7.86 12.16 14.01
CA ASP A 24 7.18 10.88 13.85
C ASP A 24 8.14 9.80 13.32
N LEU A 25 8.98 10.14 12.34
CA LEU A 25 9.97 9.23 11.80
C LEU A 25 10.96 8.77 12.87
N LEU A 26 11.51 9.70 13.65
CA LEU A 26 12.43 9.37 14.75
C LEU A 26 11.80 8.50 15.84
N ARG A 27 10.50 8.61 16.05
CA ARG A 27 9.75 7.77 17.00
C ARG A 27 9.50 6.36 16.46
N ARG A 28 9.28 6.21 15.15
CA ARG A 28 8.89 4.95 14.52
C ARG A 28 10.05 4.09 14.08
N VAL A 29 11.16 4.68 13.65
CA VAL A 29 12.35 3.94 13.20
C VAL A 29 12.80 2.86 14.19
N PRO A 30 12.92 3.12 15.51
CA PRO A 30 13.33 2.06 16.43
C PRO A 30 12.29 0.94 16.60
N LEU A 31 11.01 1.21 16.33
CA LEU A 31 9.92 0.23 16.44
C LEU A 31 9.73 -0.57 15.15
N TYR A 32 10.32 -0.13 14.05
CA TYR A 32 10.13 -0.73 12.73
C TYR A 32 10.52 -2.22 12.69
N VAL A 33 11.64 -2.57 13.29
CA VAL A 33 12.12 -3.96 13.34
C VAL A 33 11.22 -4.82 14.24
N SER A 34 10.75 -4.28 15.36
CA SER A 34 9.85 -5.01 16.26
C SER A 34 8.49 -5.27 15.62
N ASP A 35 7.95 -4.34 14.85
CA ASP A 35 6.67 -4.52 14.14
C ASP A 35 6.72 -5.70 13.15
N TRP A 36 7.86 -5.88 12.47
CA TRP A 36 8.06 -7.03 11.57
C TRP A 36 8.24 -8.34 12.33
N THR A 37 9.02 -8.34 13.40
CA THR A 37 9.32 -9.57 14.15
C THR A 37 8.11 -10.05 14.97
N GLU A 38 7.32 -9.16 15.51
CA GLU A 38 6.11 -9.50 16.28
C GLU A 38 5.05 -10.18 15.41
N ALA A 39 4.97 -9.87 14.14
CA ALA A 39 4.05 -10.50 13.19
C ALA A 39 4.27 -12.01 13.08
N PHE A 40 5.52 -12.49 13.25
CA PHE A 40 5.89 -13.90 13.10
C PHE A 40 6.24 -14.59 14.42
N THR A 41 6.21 -13.88 15.55
CA THR A 41 6.60 -14.40 16.86
C THR A 41 5.38 -14.65 17.75
N GLY A 42 5.45 -15.64 18.64
CA GLY A 42 4.55 -15.79 19.78
C GLY A 42 3.07 -16.06 19.45
N GLY A 43 2.76 -17.03 18.61
CA GLY A 43 1.37 -17.45 18.35
C GLY A 43 0.61 -16.53 17.36
N ASN A 44 1.21 -15.44 16.91
CA ASN A 44 0.63 -14.55 15.91
C ASN A 44 0.81 -15.09 14.47
N CYS A 45 1.74 -16.01 14.28
CA CYS A 45 2.07 -16.58 12.97
C CYS A 45 0.82 -17.12 12.23
N MET A 46 -0.07 -17.83 12.92
CA MET A 46 -1.30 -18.36 12.31
C MET A 46 -2.24 -17.24 11.87
N LYS A 47 -2.40 -16.20 12.68
CA LYS A 47 -3.22 -15.03 12.35
C LYS A 47 -2.63 -14.26 11.17
N THR A 48 -1.31 -14.07 11.18
CA THR A 48 -0.58 -13.39 10.12
C THR A 48 -0.72 -14.16 8.80
N THR A 49 -0.54 -15.48 8.81
CA THR A 49 -0.70 -16.31 7.61
C THR A 49 -2.13 -16.27 7.08
N ALA A 50 -3.13 -16.38 7.95
CA ALA A 50 -4.54 -16.26 7.56
C ALA A 50 -4.84 -14.88 6.94
N SER A 51 -4.29 -13.81 7.52
CA SER A 51 -4.45 -12.44 6.99
C SER A 51 -3.76 -12.29 5.62
N ILE A 52 -2.58 -12.87 5.43
CA ILE A 52 -1.88 -12.85 4.14
C ILE A 52 -2.72 -13.53 3.06
N CYS A 53 -3.24 -14.73 3.34
CA CYS A 53 -4.11 -15.45 2.39
C CYS A 53 -5.37 -14.65 2.07
N PHE A 54 -6.02 -14.09 3.08
CA PHE A 54 -7.22 -13.28 2.89
C PHE A 54 -6.94 -12.03 2.04
N LEU A 55 -5.89 -11.28 2.37
CA LEU A 55 -5.51 -10.06 1.66
C LEU A 55 -5.05 -10.35 0.23
N PHE A 56 -4.38 -11.48 0.00
CA PHE A 56 -4.02 -11.91 -1.35
C PHE A 56 -5.26 -11.98 -2.26
N PHE A 57 -6.30 -12.69 -1.83
CA PHE A 57 -7.53 -12.79 -2.63
C PHE A 57 -8.29 -11.46 -2.70
N ALA A 58 -8.31 -10.70 -1.62
CA ALA A 58 -8.94 -9.38 -1.59
C ALA A 58 -8.30 -8.38 -2.54
N CYS A 59 -6.98 -8.46 -2.77
CA CYS A 59 -6.26 -7.62 -3.73
C CYS A 59 -6.29 -8.16 -5.15
N LEU A 60 -6.25 -9.49 -5.31
CA LEU A 60 -6.23 -10.12 -6.62
C LEU A 60 -7.55 -9.91 -7.38
N SER A 61 -8.69 -10.00 -6.70
CA SER A 61 -10.00 -9.86 -7.33
C SER A 61 -10.19 -8.49 -8.03
N PRO A 62 -9.97 -7.33 -7.37
CA PRO A 62 -10.03 -6.05 -8.06
C PRO A 62 -8.94 -5.90 -9.14
N ALA A 63 -7.73 -6.42 -8.92
CA ALA A 63 -6.66 -6.33 -9.91
C ALA A 63 -7.02 -7.04 -11.22
N VAL A 64 -7.65 -8.21 -11.16
CA VAL A 64 -8.15 -8.92 -12.34
C VAL A 64 -9.31 -8.18 -13.01
N THR A 65 -10.28 -7.71 -12.22
CA THR A 65 -11.47 -7.02 -12.74
C THR A 65 -11.11 -5.71 -13.42
N PHE A 66 -10.32 -4.85 -12.76
CA PHE A 66 -9.89 -3.59 -13.34
C PHE A 66 -8.84 -3.79 -14.44
N GLY A 67 -7.99 -4.81 -14.35
CA GLY A 67 -7.06 -5.17 -15.39
C GLY A 67 -7.75 -5.54 -16.71
N ALA A 68 -8.86 -6.26 -16.65
CA ALA A 68 -9.69 -6.52 -17.83
C ALA A 68 -10.31 -5.23 -18.38
N ALA A 69 -10.84 -4.35 -17.51
CA ALA A 69 -11.38 -3.05 -17.92
C ALA A 69 -10.31 -2.13 -18.52
N PHE A 70 -9.09 -2.15 -18.02
CA PHE A 70 -7.94 -1.45 -18.61
C PHE A 70 -7.62 -1.97 -20.01
N ALA A 71 -7.61 -3.30 -20.18
CA ALA A 71 -7.35 -3.91 -21.49
C ALA A 71 -8.39 -3.46 -22.53
N ASP A 72 -9.67 -3.46 -22.18
CA ASP A 72 -10.74 -3.01 -23.06
C ASP A 72 -10.64 -1.52 -23.40
N ALA A 73 -10.24 -0.70 -22.44
CA ALA A 73 -10.19 0.77 -22.60
C ALA A 73 -8.92 1.28 -23.27
N THR A 74 -7.86 0.48 -23.33
CA THR A 74 -6.53 0.87 -23.85
C THR A 74 -6.07 0.02 -25.04
N ASP A 75 -6.98 -0.60 -25.76
CA ASP A 75 -6.67 -1.49 -26.90
C ASP A 75 -5.62 -2.56 -26.56
N ASN A 76 -5.73 -3.18 -25.37
CA ASN A 76 -4.81 -4.18 -24.82
C ASN A 76 -3.37 -3.66 -24.55
N GLN A 77 -3.17 -2.35 -24.45
CA GLN A 77 -1.86 -1.80 -24.03
C GLN A 77 -1.59 -2.02 -22.54
N LEU A 78 -2.64 -1.97 -21.72
CA LEU A 78 -2.59 -2.28 -20.29
C LEU A 78 -3.56 -3.41 -20.01
N GLY A 79 -3.07 -4.54 -19.50
CA GLY A 79 -3.87 -5.72 -19.23
C GLY A 79 -3.86 -6.16 -17.76
N VAL A 80 -4.41 -7.34 -17.54
CA VAL A 80 -4.50 -7.96 -16.22
C VAL A 80 -3.13 -8.21 -15.61
N ILE A 81 -2.17 -8.66 -16.42
CA ILE A 81 -0.82 -9.02 -15.95
C ILE A 81 -0.08 -7.78 -15.48
N GLU A 82 -0.11 -6.69 -16.26
CA GLU A 82 0.49 -5.41 -15.94
C GLU A 82 -0.10 -4.83 -14.65
N THR A 83 -1.41 -4.93 -14.49
CA THR A 83 -2.12 -4.45 -13.30
C THR A 83 -1.73 -5.26 -12.05
N ILE A 84 -1.62 -6.58 -12.16
CA ILE A 84 -1.18 -7.44 -11.05
C ILE A 84 0.26 -7.13 -10.65
N ILE A 85 1.17 -7.01 -11.62
CA ILE A 85 2.58 -6.69 -11.36
C ILE A 85 2.70 -5.30 -10.72
N SER A 86 2.03 -4.30 -11.26
CA SER A 86 2.02 -2.94 -10.73
C SER A 86 1.51 -2.88 -9.29
N SER A 87 0.38 -3.54 -9.02
CA SER A 87 -0.19 -3.62 -7.67
C SER A 87 0.76 -4.34 -6.70
N GLY A 88 1.38 -5.44 -7.14
CA GLY A 88 2.36 -6.18 -6.35
C GLY A 88 3.61 -5.33 -6.02
N MET A 89 4.18 -4.66 -7.00
CA MET A 89 5.34 -3.77 -6.80
C MET A 89 5.00 -2.62 -5.86
N SER A 90 3.87 -1.95 -6.09
CA SER A 90 3.40 -0.86 -5.23
C SER A 90 3.20 -1.32 -3.80
N GLY A 91 2.60 -2.50 -3.60
CA GLY A 91 2.41 -3.11 -2.28
C GLY A 91 3.74 -3.40 -1.57
N VAL A 92 4.73 -3.95 -2.27
CA VAL A 92 6.07 -4.21 -1.72
C VAL A 92 6.76 -2.91 -1.33
N ILE A 93 6.82 -1.93 -2.22
CA ILE A 93 7.43 -0.62 -1.95
C ILE A 93 6.74 0.05 -0.76
N TYR A 94 5.42 0.05 -0.74
CA TYR A 94 4.65 0.63 0.34
C TYR A 94 4.93 -0.05 1.68
N SER A 95 4.99 -1.39 1.73
CA SER A 95 5.24 -2.13 2.96
C SER A 95 6.60 -1.82 3.60
N PHE A 96 7.61 -1.52 2.78
CA PHE A 96 8.94 -1.15 3.27
C PHE A 96 9.08 0.34 3.62
N LEU A 97 8.40 1.22 2.88
CA LEU A 97 8.57 2.68 3.06
C LEU A 97 7.49 3.31 3.93
N SER A 98 6.37 2.63 4.14
CA SER A 98 5.29 3.16 4.95
C SER A 98 5.58 3.03 6.44
N GLY A 99 5.35 4.12 7.17
CA GLY A 99 5.43 4.11 8.63
C GLY A 99 4.30 3.34 9.30
N GLN A 100 3.22 2.99 8.60
CA GLN A 100 2.08 2.24 9.12
C GLN A 100 1.43 1.42 7.99
N PRO A 101 1.76 0.12 7.87
CA PRO A 101 1.32 -0.73 6.77
C PRO A 101 -0.11 -1.26 6.98
N LEU A 102 -1.08 -0.37 7.21
CA LEU A 102 -2.50 -0.71 7.40
C LEU A 102 -3.36 -0.38 6.17
N CYS A 103 -2.73 -0.05 5.04
CA CYS A 103 -3.40 0.30 3.80
C CYS A 103 -3.38 -0.86 2.83
N ILE A 104 -4.49 -1.11 2.16
CA ILE A 104 -4.57 -2.02 1.03
C ILE A 104 -4.40 -1.18 -0.23
N LEU A 105 -3.40 -1.51 -1.03
CA LEU A 105 -3.16 -0.90 -2.34
C LEU A 105 -3.72 -1.81 -3.42
N GLY A 106 -4.43 -1.23 -4.37
CA GLY A 106 -5.00 -1.97 -5.49
C GLY A 106 -5.68 -1.06 -6.50
N ALA A 107 -5.95 -1.59 -7.68
CA ALA A 107 -6.65 -0.89 -8.74
C ALA A 107 -8.06 -0.46 -8.29
N THR A 108 -8.45 0.74 -8.65
CA THR A 108 -9.72 1.36 -8.27
C THR A 108 -10.42 2.00 -9.47
N GLY A 109 -11.74 2.23 -9.35
CA GLY A 109 -12.52 2.89 -10.40
C GLY A 109 -12.01 4.29 -10.80
N PRO A 110 -11.68 5.17 -9.86
CA PRO A 110 -11.08 6.47 -10.18
C PRO A 110 -9.75 6.39 -10.92
N GLU A 111 -8.92 5.41 -10.61
CA GLU A 111 -7.67 5.15 -11.31
C GLU A 111 -7.91 4.72 -12.76
N LEU A 112 -8.89 3.83 -12.98
CA LEU A 112 -9.31 3.45 -14.32
C LEU A 112 -9.76 4.67 -15.14
N ALA A 113 -10.66 5.50 -14.59
CA ALA A 113 -11.15 6.68 -15.28
C ALA A 113 -10.02 7.66 -15.63
N PHE A 114 -9.08 7.89 -14.70
CA PHE A 114 -7.92 8.75 -14.95
C PHE A 114 -7.03 8.19 -16.07
N THR A 115 -6.74 6.89 -16.02
CA THR A 115 -5.86 6.24 -17.00
C THR A 115 -6.46 6.25 -18.40
N VAL A 116 -7.78 6.02 -18.52
CA VAL A 116 -8.48 6.08 -19.81
C VAL A 116 -8.40 7.47 -20.42
N VAL A 117 -8.72 8.52 -19.65
CA VAL A 117 -8.63 9.91 -20.13
C VAL A 117 -7.20 10.28 -20.52
N PHE A 118 -6.22 9.84 -19.72
CA PHE A 118 -4.81 10.10 -20.04
C PHE A 118 -4.38 9.39 -21.32
N TYR A 119 -4.82 8.14 -21.53
CA TYR A 119 -4.58 7.38 -22.76
C TYR A 119 -5.17 8.08 -23.99
N GLU A 120 -6.44 8.52 -23.92
CA GLU A 120 -7.10 9.26 -24.99
C GLU A 120 -6.37 10.57 -25.34
N ILE A 121 -5.89 11.31 -24.35
CA ILE A 121 -5.10 12.52 -24.57
C ILE A 121 -3.79 12.18 -25.29
N CYS A 122 -3.07 11.15 -24.86
CA CYS A 122 -1.83 10.74 -25.52
C CYS A 122 -2.08 10.34 -26.98
N GLN A 123 -3.13 9.58 -27.24
CA GLN A 123 -3.50 9.15 -28.58
C GLN A 123 -3.92 10.32 -29.48
N SER A 124 -4.53 11.36 -28.92
CA SER A 124 -4.91 12.55 -29.67
C SER A 124 -3.72 13.47 -30.04
N MET A 125 -2.55 13.25 -29.44
CA MET A 125 -1.33 14.02 -29.70
C MET A 125 -0.40 13.35 -30.73
N GLU A 126 -0.67 12.10 -31.09
CA GLU A 126 0.02 11.39 -32.20
C GLU A 126 -0.63 11.68 -33.56
#